data_7021e93620435fffd2938b936e9953da
#
_entry.id   7021e93620435fffd2938b936e9953da
#
_cell.length_a   1.000
_cell.length_b   1.000
_cell.length_c   1.000
_cell.angle_alpha   90.00
_cell.angle_beta   90.00
_cell.angle_gamma   90.00
#
_symmetry.space_group_name_H-M   'P 1'
#
loop_
_entity.id
_entity.type
_entity.pdbx_description
1 polymer ?
#
loop_
_entity_poly.entity_id
_entity_poly.type
_entity_poly.pdbx_seq_one_letter_code
_entity_poly.pdbx_strand_id
1 'polypeptide(L)'
;MRFVVLLAALAVTLTAVPAAAQKKPEPAQPFREDQVKAGPETNPPVVVPADPANTWVLDLSTGGRVTIRLRPDVAPLMVERIKTLTRSHFYDGIIFHRVNDAPEGMAQAGDPNGNGSGGSTLPNVPGEFNALLHMRGAVSAARTEDKNSANSQFFIMFGPKLTFDHNYTVFGRVTGGMQWVDKIERGEPPLNPSRILHAYIESDGVPPYSADASPIKPELPPGETEVVLPGTAPPKP
;
A
#
# COMPACT_ATOMS: atom_id res chain seq x y z
N MET A 1 -19.20 57.67 -66.28
CA MET A 1 -19.63 57.74 -64.88
C MET A 1 -18.49 57.27 -64.05
N ARG A 2 -17.83 58.22 -63.31
CA ARG A 2 -16.69 57.95 -62.45
C ARG A 2 -17.19 57.87 -61.00
N PHE A 3 -17.07 56.73 -60.35
CA PHE A 3 -17.34 56.59 -58.92
C PHE A 3 -16.07 56.92 -58.13
N VAL A 4 -16.17 57.94 -57.32
CA VAL A 4 -15.15 58.32 -56.33
C VAL A 4 -15.46 57.56 -55.04
N VAL A 5 -14.54 56.71 -54.63
CA VAL A 5 -14.61 56.05 -53.33
C VAL A 5 -13.83 56.89 -52.29
N LEU A 6 -14.56 57.44 -51.33
CA LEU A 6 -13.99 58.16 -50.19
C LEU A 6 -13.51 57.15 -49.13
N LEU A 7 -12.22 57.06 -48.91
CA LEU A 7 -11.65 56.35 -47.75
C LEU A 7 -11.65 57.24 -46.53
N ALA A 8 -12.47 56.95 -45.56
CA ALA A 8 -12.40 57.57 -44.23
C ALA A 8 -11.34 56.87 -43.36
N ALA A 9 -10.22 57.55 -43.05
CA ALA A 9 -9.20 57.05 -42.13
C ALA A 9 -9.67 57.28 -40.71
N LEU A 10 -9.92 56.20 -39.98
CA LEU A 10 -10.24 56.21 -38.55
C LEU A 10 -8.90 56.27 -37.76
N ALA A 11 -8.55 57.40 -37.17
CA ALA A 11 -7.41 57.56 -36.29
C ALA A 11 -7.74 56.99 -34.93
N VAL A 12 -7.18 55.83 -34.56
CA VAL A 12 -7.25 55.28 -33.23
C VAL A 12 -6.17 55.95 -32.38
N THR A 13 -6.55 56.79 -31.46
CA THR A 13 -5.64 57.38 -30.47
C THR A 13 -5.39 56.34 -29.36
N LEU A 14 -4.18 55.80 -29.35
CA LEU A 14 -3.70 54.88 -28.31
C LEU A 14 -3.36 55.73 -27.08
N THR A 15 -4.25 55.73 -26.04
CA THR A 15 -3.92 56.31 -24.75
C THR A 15 -3.03 55.34 -23.98
N ALA A 16 -1.76 55.75 -23.77
CA ALA A 16 -0.81 55.00 -22.94
C ALA A 16 -1.29 55.00 -21.49
N VAL A 17 -1.64 53.83 -20.96
CA VAL A 17 -1.91 53.63 -19.51
C VAL A 17 -0.54 53.65 -18.81
N PRO A 18 -0.34 54.50 -17.77
CA PRO A 18 0.96 54.50 -17.07
C PRO A 18 1.17 53.15 -16.39
N ALA A 19 2.32 52.54 -16.64
CA ALA A 19 2.75 51.32 -15.98
C ALA A 19 2.84 51.59 -14.47
N ALA A 20 1.90 50.99 -13.70
CA ALA A 20 1.99 50.98 -12.25
C ALA A 20 3.33 50.31 -11.88
N ALA A 21 4.18 51.01 -11.16
CA ALA A 21 5.45 50.51 -10.69
C ALA A 21 5.22 49.24 -9.87
N GLN A 22 5.54 48.08 -10.43
CA GLN A 22 5.50 46.81 -9.70
C GLN A 22 6.55 46.89 -8.60
N LYS A 23 6.08 46.95 -7.36
CA LYS A 23 6.93 46.87 -6.17
C LYS A 23 7.70 45.54 -6.24
N LYS A 24 9.03 45.63 -6.33
CA LYS A 24 9.91 44.47 -6.34
C LYS A 24 9.57 43.61 -5.13
N PRO A 25 9.33 42.29 -5.28
CA PRO A 25 9.02 41.44 -4.14
C PRO A 25 10.16 41.53 -3.11
N GLU A 26 9.79 41.82 -1.88
CA GLU A 26 10.70 41.83 -0.75
C GLU A 26 11.36 40.46 -0.62
N PRO A 27 12.68 40.33 -0.41
CA PRO A 27 13.29 39.01 -0.22
C PRO A 27 12.67 38.31 0.96
N ALA A 28 12.28 37.04 0.75
CA ALA A 28 11.69 36.21 1.80
C ALA A 28 12.60 36.23 3.03
N GLN A 29 12.07 36.61 4.18
CA GLN A 29 12.80 36.56 5.45
C GLN A 29 13.22 35.13 5.72
N PRO A 30 14.46 34.87 6.17
CA PRO A 30 14.87 33.53 6.53
C PRO A 30 14.00 33.01 7.67
N PHE A 31 13.55 31.76 7.55
CA PHE A 31 12.78 31.07 8.58
C PHE A 31 13.57 31.08 9.90
N ARG A 32 13.00 31.64 10.95
CA ARG A 32 13.58 31.66 12.28
C ARG A 32 12.82 30.70 13.17
N GLU A 33 13.50 29.66 13.68
CA GLU A 33 12.91 28.67 14.58
C GLU A 33 12.33 29.26 15.89
N ASP A 34 12.89 30.39 16.35
CA ASP A 34 12.41 31.13 17.53
C ASP A 34 11.03 31.79 17.34
N GLN A 35 10.54 31.88 16.11
CA GLN A 35 9.21 32.42 15.79
C GLN A 35 8.11 31.36 15.78
N VAL A 36 8.45 30.07 15.82
CA VAL A 36 7.51 28.99 16.02
C VAL A 36 7.15 28.96 17.51
N LYS A 37 6.22 29.79 17.94
CA LYS A 37 5.55 29.56 19.21
C LYS A 37 4.82 28.23 19.05
N ALA A 38 5.31 27.16 19.71
CA ALA A 38 4.51 25.99 19.93
C ALA A 38 3.20 26.45 20.56
N GLY A 39 2.12 26.43 19.80
CA GLY A 39 0.80 26.64 20.34
C GLY A 39 0.60 25.60 21.45
N PRO A 40 -0.23 25.86 22.46
CA PRO A 40 -0.50 24.85 23.47
C PRO A 40 -0.95 23.60 22.72
N GLU A 41 -0.33 22.43 23.02
CA GLU A 41 -0.78 21.13 22.56
C GLU A 41 -2.17 20.84 23.15
N THR A 42 -3.19 21.43 22.55
CA THR A 42 -4.57 21.37 23.04
C THR A 42 -5.42 20.36 22.29
N ASN A 43 -4.85 19.64 21.33
CA ASN A 43 -5.56 18.52 20.73
C ASN A 43 -5.19 17.24 21.52
N PRO A 44 -6.11 16.71 22.32
CA PRO A 44 -5.94 15.38 22.86
C PRO A 44 -5.69 14.42 21.68
N PRO A 45 -4.82 13.41 21.82
CA PRO A 45 -4.57 12.46 20.76
C PRO A 45 -5.92 11.90 20.29
N VAL A 46 -6.16 11.93 18.98
CA VAL A 46 -7.36 11.35 18.39
C VAL A 46 -7.35 9.85 18.69
N VAL A 47 -8.11 9.44 19.69
CA VAL A 47 -8.31 8.04 20.02
C VAL A 47 -9.19 7.46 18.91
N VAL A 48 -8.56 6.78 17.95
CA VAL A 48 -9.31 6.02 16.95
C VAL A 48 -9.93 4.82 17.70
N PRO A 49 -11.25 4.67 17.70
CA PRO A 49 -11.90 3.54 18.38
C PRO A 49 -11.33 2.21 17.89
N ALA A 50 -11.12 1.28 18.82
CA ALA A 50 -10.73 -0.08 18.50
C ALA A 50 -11.83 -0.71 17.61
N ASP A 51 -11.39 -1.40 16.57
CA ASP A 51 -12.27 -2.09 15.63
C ASP A 51 -11.69 -3.48 15.32
N PRO A 52 -11.77 -4.42 16.30
CA PRO A 52 -11.17 -5.75 16.16
C PRO A 52 -11.72 -6.52 14.97
N ALA A 53 -12.97 -6.28 14.58
CA ALA A 53 -13.60 -6.93 13.44
C ALA A 53 -13.00 -6.49 12.10
N ASN A 54 -12.34 -5.31 12.06
CA ASN A 54 -11.66 -4.79 10.89
C ASN A 54 -10.15 -4.56 11.15
N THR A 55 -9.59 -5.26 12.11
CA THR A 55 -8.15 -5.31 12.37
C THR A 55 -7.58 -6.65 11.87
N TRP A 56 -6.77 -6.58 10.82
CA TRP A 56 -6.03 -7.72 10.28
C TRP A 56 -4.64 -7.76 10.89
N VAL A 57 -4.27 -8.87 11.46
CA VAL A 57 -3.01 -9.08 12.17
C VAL A 57 -2.15 -10.06 11.40
N LEU A 58 -0.89 -9.70 11.18
CA LEU A 58 0.13 -10.54 10.55
C LEU A 58 1.32 -10.69 11.50
N ASP A 59 1.65 -11.91 11.86
CA ASP A 59 2.91 -12.23 12.52
C ASP A 59 3.95 -12.58 11.46
N LEU A 60 5.05 -11.83 11.40
CA LEU A 60 6.04 -11.92 10.35
C LEU A 60 7.32 -12.63 10.82
N SER A 61 7.97 -13.35 9.92
CA SER A 61 9.29 -13.96 10.15
C SER A 61 10.41 -12.93 10.42
N THR A 62 10.15 -11.63 10.20
CA THR A 62 11.05 -10.53 10.54
C THR A 62 11.12 -10.26 12.05
N GLY A 63 10.34 -10.98 12.86
CA GLY A 63 10.43 -11.01 14.31
C GLY A 63 9.32 -10.26 15.04
N GLY A 64 8.22 -9.90 14.37
CA GLY A 64 7.15 -9.22 15.08
C GLY A 64 5.82 -9.10 14.34
N ARG A 65 4.89 -8.48 15.04
CA ARG A 65 3.49 -8.35 14.66
C ARG A 65 3.23 -7.04 13.91
N VAL A 66 2.45 -7.13 12.84
CA VAL A 66 1.92 -6.00 12.07
C VAL A 66 0.41 -5.97 12.22
N THR A 67 -0.14 -4.83 12.59
CA THR A 67 -1.59 -4.60 12.66
C THR A 67 -2.02 -3.69 11.52
N ILE A 68 -3.08 -4.09 10.83
CA ILE A 68 -3.62 -3.39 9.66
C ILE A 68 -5.09 -3.08 9.92
N ARG A 69 -5.45 -1.80 9.90
CA ARG A 69 -6.84 -1.38 9.87
C ARG A 69 -7.42 -1.59 8.49
N LEU A 70 -8.38 -2.50 8.36
CA LEU A 70 -9.15 -2.71 7.13
C LEU A 70 -10.20 -1.63 6.95
N ARG A 71 -10.56 -1.34 5.70
CA ARG A 71 -11.47 -0.25 5.32
C ARG A 71 -12.65 -0.78 4.48
N PRO A 72 -13.60 -1.49 5.11
CA PRO A 72 -14.80 -2.01 4.42
C PRO A 72 -15.72 -0.90 3.93
N ASP A 73 -15.56 0.31 4.44
CA ASP A 73 -16.31 1.51 4.01
C ASP A 73 -15.95 1.99 2.59
N VAL A 74 -14.75 1.65 2.09
CA VAL A 74 -14.26 2.06 0.76
C VAL A 74 -13.89 0.89 -0.16
N ALA A 75 -13.68 -0.30 0.39
CA ALA A 75 -13.32 -1.51 -0.34
C ALA A 75 -13.97 -2.76 0.29
N PRO A 76 -15.31 -2.82 0.35
CA PRO A 76 -16.02 -3.91 1.05
C PRO A 76 -15.71 -5.29 0.48
N LEU A 77 -15.65 -5.45 -0.84
CA LEU A 77 -15.43 -6.76 -1.48
C LEU A 77 -14.01 -7.27 -1.23
N MET A 78 -13.00 -6.39 -1.34
CA MET A 78 -11.62 -6.78 -1.07
C MET A 78 -11.40 -7.09 0.41
N VAL A 79 -11.98 -6.32 1.32
CA VAL A 79 -11.91 -6.59 2.76
C VAL A 79 -12.55 -7.94 3.10
N GLU A 80 -13.71 -8.25 2.55
CA GLU A 80 -14.36 -9.56 2.75
C GLU A 80 -13.49 -10.70 2.19
N ARG A 81 -12.86 -10.51 1.04
CA ARG A 81 -11.90 -11.46 0.46
C ARG A 81 -10.73 -11.72 1.42
N ILE A 82 -10.10 -10.68 1.95
CA ILE A 82 -9.01 -10.81 2.91
C ILE A 82 -9.46 -11.58 4.16
N LYS A 83 -10.62 -11.25 4.73
CA LYS A 83 -11.15 -11.92 5.90
C LYS A 83 -11.44 -13.41 5.65
N THR A 84 -12.08 -13.73 4.52
CA THR A 84 -12.39 -15.10 4.11
C THR A 84 -11.11 -15.93 3.98
N LEU A 85 -10.12 -15.43 3.27
CA LEU A 85 -8.85 -16.13 3.08
C LEU A 85 -8.05 -16.25 4.38
N THR A 86 -8.09 -15.22 5.23
CA THR A 86 -7.44 -15.25 6.55
C THR A 86 -8.03 -16.34 7.43
N ARG A 87 -9.36 -16.46 7.49
CA ARG A 87 -10.06 -17.48 8.29
C ARG A 87 -9.84 -18.90 7.78
N SER A 88 -9.52 -19.06 6.49
CA SER A 88 -9.13 -20.35 5.91
C SER A 88 -7.63 -20.65 6.04
N HIS A 89 -6.88 -19.84 6.79
CA HIS A 89 -5.42 -19.94 6.95
C HIS A 89 -4.63 -19.83 5.64
N PHE A 90 -5.21 -19.25 4.60
CA PHE A 90 -4.58 -19.13 3.28
C PHE A 90 -3.26 -18.36 3.32
N TYR A 91 -3.15 -17.35 4.18
CA TYR A 91 -1.96 -16.50 4.26
C TYR A 91 -0.82 -17.08 5.11
N ASP A 92 -1.07 -18.12 5.87
CA ASP A 92 -0.08 -18.73 6.76
C ASP A 92 1.03 -19.39 5.92
N GLY A 93 2.28 -19.04 6.18
CA GLY A 93 3.45 -19.50 5.46
C GLY A 93 3.76 -18.77 4.14
N ILE A 94 2.86 -17.94 3.63
CA ILE A 94 3.06 -17.22 2.35
C ILE A 94 4.25 -16.25 2.45
N ILE A 95 5.09 -16.26 1.42
CA ILE A 95 6.27 -15.38 1.31
C ILE A 95 5.93 -14.02 0.72
N PHE A 96 6.76 -13.04 1.02
CA PHE A 96 6.85 -11.80 0.25
C PHE A 96 7.75 -12.05 -0.95
N HIS A 97 7.14 -12.28 -2.11
CA HIS A 97 7.83 -12.70 -3.33
C HIS A 97 8.38 -11.54 -4.17
N ARG A 98 7.87 -10.32 -3.93
CA ARG A 98 8.33 -9.11 -4.64
C ARG A 98 8.48 -7.97 -3.65
N VAL A 99 9.71 -7.52 -3.42
CA VAL A 99 10.01 -6.49 -2.42
C VAL A 99 11.07 -5.55 -2.99
N ASN A 100 10.67 -4.36 -3.34
CA ASN A 100 11.57 -3.32 -3.87
C ASN A 100 11.72 -2.16 -2.88
N ASP A 101 12.78 -1.35 -3.09
CA ASP A 101 13.20 -0.35 -2.13
C ASP A 101 12.39 0.93 -2.12
N ALA A 102 12.50 1.64 -0.99
CA ALA A 102 12.09 3.03 -0.85
C ALA A 102 12.84 3.95 -1.87
N PRO A 103 12.27 5.14 -2.19
CA PRO A 103 11.12 5.76 -1.52
C PRO A 103 9.75 5.24 -2.00
N GLU A 104 9.65 4.74 -3.21
CA GLU A 104 8.39 4.31 -3.82
C GLU A 104 8.17 2.78 -3.74
N GLY A 105 8.95 2.12 -2.88
CA GLY A 105 8.96 0.67 -2.77
C GLY A 105 7.74 0.10 -2.07
N MET A 106 7.58 -1.21 -2.24
CA MET A 106 6.51 -1.99 -1.62
C MET A 106 6.96 -3.41 -1.31
N ALA A 107 6.26 -4.06 -0.39
CA ALA A 107 6.35 -5.49 -0.12
C ALA A 107 5.07 -6.18 -0.58
N GLN A 108 5.15 -7.06 -1.58
CA GLN A 108 4.02 -7.80 -2.15
C GLN A 108 4.05 -9.27 -1.72
N ALA A 109 2.88 -9.76 -1.28
CA ALA A 109 2.64 -11.13 -0.83
C ALA A 109 1.25 -11.61 -1.29
N GLY A 110 0.82 -12.80 -0.82
CA GLY A 110 -0.53 -13.32 -1.09
C GLY A 110 -0.58 -14.25 -2.31
N ASP A 111 0.56 -14.64 -2.86
CA ASP A 111 0.69 -15.65 -3.89
C ASP A 111 1.12 -16.98 -3.26
N PRO A 112 0.29 -18.05 -3.32
CA PRO A 112 0.66 -19.37 -2.79
C PRO A 112 1.84 -20.01 -3.54
N ASN A 113 2.06 -19.65 -4.80
CA ASN A 113 3.18 -20.14 -5.61
C ASN A 113 4.49 -19.37 -5.34
N GLY A 114 4.41 -18.17 -4.75
CA GLY A 114 5.57 -17.34 -4.43
C GLY A 114 6.34 -16.79 -5.63
N ASN A 115 5.74 -16.74 -6.81
CA ASN A 115 6.36 -16.28 -8.07
C ASN A 115 5.59 -15.12 -8.74
N GLY A 116 4.53 -14.62 -8.10
CA GLY A 116 3.70 -13.53 -8.58
C GLY A 116 2.54 -13.94 -9.49
N SER A 117 2.46 -15.22 -9.91
CA SER A 117 1.45 -15.68 -10.86
C SER A 117 0.22 -16.33 -10.23
N GLY A 118 0.29 -16.68 -8.94
CA GLY A 118 -0.75 -17.44 -8.24
C GLY A 118 -1.80 -16.56 -7.57
N GLY A 119 -2.86 -17.23 -7.12
CA GLY A 119 -3.94 -16.64 -6.36
C GLY A 119 -4.78 -17.70 -5.66
N SER A 120 -5.80 -17.29 -4.93
CA SER A 120 -6.76 -18.22 -4.36
C SER A 120 -7.67 -18.82 -5.45
N THR A 121 -8.34 -19.92 -5.15
CA THR A 121 -9.33 -20.56 -6.04
C THR A 121 -10.66 -19.80 -6.11
N LEU A 122 -10.83 -18.74 -5.32
CA LEU A 122 -12.02 -17.91 -5.34
C LEU A 122 -12.06 -17.02 -6.60
N PRO A 123 -13.26 -16.61 -7.09
CA PRO A 123 -13.36 -15.67 -8.21
C PRO A 123 -12.60 -14.35 -7.96
N ASN A 124 -12.15 -13.68 -9.00
CA ASN A 124 -11.50 -12.38 -8.88
C ASN A 124 -12.44 -11.32 -8.28
N VAL A 125 -11.85 -10.31 -7.64
CA VAL A 125 -12.55 -9.18 -7.04
C VAL A 125 -12.49 -7.99 -8.00
N PRO A 126 -13.63 -7.36 -8.32
CA PRO A 126 -13.63 -6.11 -9.08
C PRO A 126 -12.81 -5.00 -8.40
N GLY A 127 -12.26 -4.08 -9.20
CA GLY A 127 -11.54 -2.93 -8.68
C GLY A 127 -12.46 -1.99 -7.90
N GLU A 128 -12.11 -1.71 -6.65
CA GLU A 128 -12.79 -0.75 -5.76
C GLU A 128 -11.89 0.49 -5.56
N PHE A 129 -11.64 1.21 -6.67
CA PHE A 129 -10.76 2.38 -6.65
C PHE A 129 -11.40 3.50 -5.82
N ASN A 130 -10.63 4.06 -4.89
CA ASN A 130 -11.13 5.00 -3.90
C ASN A 130 -10.15 6.16 -3.69
N ALA A 131 -10.48 7.10 -2.82
CA ALA A 131 -9.71 8.31 -2.56
C ALA A 131 -8.57 8.14 -1.55
N LEU A 132 -8.34 6.92 -1.02
CA LEU A 132 -7.22 6.67 -0.12
C LEU A 132 -5.91 6.67 -0.91
N LEU A 133 -4.92 7.41 -0.40
CA LEU A 133 -3.64 7.59 -1.06
C LEU A 133 -2.67 6.45 -0.72
N HIS A 134 -1.83 6.09 -1.71
CA HIS A 134 -0.74 5.12 -1.54
C HIS A 134 0.44 5.75 -0.80
N MET A 135 0.20 6.14 0.44
CA MET A 135 1.22 6.63 1.36
C MET A 135 1.88 5.46 2.09
N ARG A 136 3.01 5.71 2.79
CA ARG A 136 3.65 4.72 3.63
C ARG A 136 2.65 4.00 4.54
N GLY A 137 2.68 2.67 4.55
CA GLY A 137 1.78 1.80 5.29
C GLY A 137 0.41 1.59 4.65
N ALA A 138 0.11 2.16 3.46
CA ALA A 138 -1.08 1.78 2.71
C ALA A 138 -1.00 0.32 2.29
N VAL A 139 -2.12 -0.40 2.38
CA VAL A 139 -2.27 -1.80 1.99
C VAL A 139 -3.27 -1.87 0.83
N SER A 140 -2.80 -2.39 -0.31
CA SER A 140 -3.56 -2.38 -1.56
C SER A 140 -3.59 -3.73 -2.22
N ALA A 141 -4.67 -4.00 -2.98
CA ALA A 141 -4.82 -5.20 -3.76
C ALA A 141 -3.88 -5.19 -4.98
N ALA A 142 -3.08 -6.24 -5.14
CA ALA A 142 -2.33 -6.46 -6.36
C ALA A 142 -3.26 -7.06 -7.44
N ARG A 143 -2.96 -6.75 -8.71
CA ARG A 143 -3.74 -7.19 -9.87
C ARG A 143 -2.87 -7.24 -11.12
N THR A 144 -3.37 -7.87 -12.18
CA THR A 144 -2.80 -7.81 -13.52
C THR A 144 -3.19 -6.47 -14.20
N GLU A 145 -3.00 -6.34 -15.51
CA GLU A 145 -3.49 -5.18 -16.27
C GLU A 145 -5.03 -5.05 -16.22
N ASP A 146 -5.73 -6.19 -16.16
CA ASP A 146 -7.19 -6.17 -15.92
C ASP A 146 -7.50 -5.61 -14.53
N LYS A 147 -8.27 -4.52 -14.52
CA LYS A 147 -8.66 -3.81 -13.30
C LYS A 147 -9.55 -4.64 -12.37
N ASN A 148 -10.15 -5.71 -12.87
CA ASN A 148 -11.04 -6.62 -12.14
C ASN A 148 -10.39 -7.96 -11.82
N SER A 149 -9.05 -8.03 -11.82
CA SER A 149 -8.29 -9.27 -11.59
C SER A 149 -7.68 -9.40 -10.21
N ALA A 150 -8.02 -8.53 -9.26
CA ALA A 150 -7.57 -8.67 -7.89
C ALA A 150 -8.08 -10.01 -7.30
N ASN A 151 -7.25 -10.69 -6.49
CA ASN A 151 -7.62 -11.98 -5.90
C ASN A 151 -7.15 -12.09 -4.44
N SER A 152 -6.00 -12.69 -4.18
CA SER A 152 -5.42 -12.85 -2.85
C SER A 152 -4.17 -12.01 -2.64
N GLN A 153 -3.51 -11.58 -3.72
CA GLN A 153 -2.27 -10.83 -3.62
C GLN A 153 -2.49 -9.39 -3.17
N PHE A 154 -1.62 -8.91 -2.31
CA PHE A 154 -1.63 -7.55 -1.78
C PHE A 154 -0.22 -7.01 -1.63
N PHE A 155 -0.10 -5.69 -1.49
CA PHE A 155 1.17 -5.05 -1.20
C PHE A 155 1.05 -3.99 -0.11
N ILE A 156 2.13 -3.80 0.64
CA ILE A 156 2.28 -2.79 1.69
C ILE A 156 3.30 -1.76 1.21
N MET A 157 2.93 -0.49 1.22
CA MET A 157 3.79 0.60 0.76
C MET A 157 4.86 0.96 1.78
N PHE A 158 6.13 1.06 1.36
CA PHE A 158 7.23 1.61 2.16
C PHE A 158 7.27 3.14 2.14
N GLY A 159 6.83 3.75 1.07
CA GLY A 159 6.79 5.20 0.87
C GLY A 159 5.61 5.60 -0.02
N PRO A 160 5.42 6.90 -0.30
CA PRO A 160 4.34 7.39 -1.14
C PRO A 160 4.57 7.01 -2.61
N LYS A 161 3.50 6.56 -3.29
CA LYS A 161 3.48 6.32 -4.74
C LYS A 161 2.16 6.78 -5.33
N LEU A 162 2.03 8.08 -5.53
CA LEU A 162 0.78 8.73 -5.95
C LEU A 162 0.31 8.30 -7.35
N THR A 163 1.19 7.75 -8.20
CA THR A 163 0.81 7.18 -9.51
C THR A 163 -0.08 5.94 -9.40
N PHE A 164 -0.18 5.34 -8.21
CA PHE A 164 -1.07 4.21 -7.91
C PHE A 164 -2.47 4.65 -7.49
N ASP A 165 -2.63 5.91 -7.09
CA ASP A 165 -3.90 6.46 -6.64
C ASP A 165 -4.95 6.36 -7.75
N HIS A 166 -6.17 5.97 -7.37
CA HIS A 166 -7.29 5.68 -8.28
C HIS A 166 -7.04 4.57 -9.31
N ASN A 167 -5.88 3.88 -9.25
CA ASN A 167 -5.53 2.77 -10.14
C ASN A 167 -5.46 1.42 -9.41
N TYR A 168 -5.27 1.44 -8.09
CA TYR A 168 -5.29 0.25 -7.24
C TYR A 168 -6.28 0.44 -6.10
N THR A 169 -6.83 -0.68 -5.59
CA THR A 169 -7.76 -0.68 -4.47
C THR A 169 -6.99 -0.62 -3.16
N VAL A 170 -6.95 0.54 -2.51
CA VAL A 170 -6.48 0.63 -1.12
C VAL A 170 -7.58 0.09 -0.21
N PHE A 171 -7.33 -0.99 0.49
CA PHE A 171 -8.31 -1.62 1.39
C PHE A 171 -7.92 -1.59 2.87
N GLY A 172 -6.74 -1.07 3.20
CA GLY A 172 -6.27 -1.00 4.57
C GLY A 172 -5.06 -0.10 4.77
N ARG A 173 -4.67 0.04 6.04
CA ARG A 173 -3.46 0.77 6.44
C ARG A 173 -2.83 0.11 7.66
N VAL A 174 -1.51 0.01 7.65
CA VAL A 174 -0.73 -0.42 8.81
C VAL A 174 -0.89 0.62 9.93
N THR A 175 -1.33 0.18 11.08
CA THR A 175 -1.53 0.99 12.31
C THR A 175 -0.50 0.67 13.38
N GLY A 176 0.17 -0.48 13.29
CA GLY A 176 1.24 -0.88 14.20
C GLY A 176 2.21 -1.85 13.53
N GLY A 177 3.46 -1.89 13.99
CA GLY A 177 4.44 -2.86 13.52
C GLY A 177 5.11 -2.53 12.18
N MET A 178 5.03 -1.30 11.67
CA MET A 178 5.64 -0.92 10.40
C MET A 178 7.16 -1.16 10.36
N GLN A 179 7.84 -1.12 11.50
CA GLN A 179 9.26 -1.45 11.63
C GLN A 179 9.57 -2.91 11.25
N TRP A 180 8.60 -3.82 11.37
CA TRP A 180 8.74 -5.22 10.96
C TRP A 180 8.52 -5.40 9.47
N VAL A 181 7.66 -4.54 8.87
CA VAL A 181 7.49 -4.46 7.41
C VAL A 181 8.78 -3.94 6.76
N ASP A 182 9.43 -2.95 7.36
CA ASP A 182 10.71 -2.40 6.87
C ASP A 182 11.84 -3.43 6.83
N LYS A 183 11.79 -4.46 7.68
CA LYS A 183 12.78 -5.54 7.74
C LYS A 183 12.53 -6.67 6.75
N ILE A 184 11.44 -6.63 5.98
CA ILE A 184 11.18 -7.64 4.95
C ILE A 184 12.32 -7.63 3.93
N GLU A 185 12.87 -8.81 3.64
CA GLU A 185 14.00 -9.00 2.74
C GLU A 185 13.68 -8.50 1.33
N ARG A 186 14.60 -7.71 0.73
CA ARG A 186 14.44 -7.12 -0.62
C ARG A 186 14.80 -8.12 -1.70
N GLY A 187 14.08 -8.03 -2.83
CA GLY A 187 14.32 -8.84 -4.02
C GLY A 187 13.04 -9.15 -4.80
N GLU A 188 13.19 -9.62 -6.04
CA GLU A 188 12.10 -10.02 -6.94
C GLU A 188 12.43 -11.34 -7.65
N PRO A 189 12.35 -12.51 -6.97
CA PRO A 189 12.11 -12.74 -5.54
C PRO A 189 13.34 -12.48 -4.66
N PRO A 190 13.14 -12.23 -3.34
CA PRO A 190 14.25 -12.18 -2.39
C PRO A 190 15.01 -13.51 -2.30
N LEU A 191 16.30 -13.46 -1.98
CA LEU A 191 17.13 -14.66 -1.82
C LEU A 191 16.66 -15.53 -0.64
N ASN A 192 16.33 -14.88 0.49
CA ASN A 192 15.76 -15.51 1.68
C ASN A 192 14.42 -14.84 2.01
N PRO A 193 13.32 -15.22 1.35
CA PRO A 193 12.07 -14.50 1.46
C PRO A 193 11.52 -14.48 2.89
N SER A 194 11.20 -13.28 3.38
CA SER A 194 10.39 -13.13 4.58
C SER A 194 8.99 -13.65 4.32
N ARG A 195 8.31 -14.14 5.38
CA ARG A 195 6.99 -14.75 5.25
C ARG A 195 6.04 -14.30 6.33
N ILE A 196 4.76 -14.46 6.05
CA ILE A 196 3.69 -14.38 7.04
C ILE A 196 3.71 -15.73 7.78
N LEU A 197 4.00 -15.71 9.09
CA LEU A 197 3.97 -16.91 9.91
C LEU A 197 2.54 -17.28 10.25
N HIS A 198 1.74 -16.27 10.61
CA HIS A 198 0.34 -16.44 10.93
C HIS A 198 -0.44 -15.17 10.61
N ALA A 199 -1.67 -15.31 10.13
CA ALA A 199 -2.59 -14.22 9.85
C ALA A 199 -3.95 -14.47 10.53
N TYR A 200 -4.54 -13.42 11.15
CA TYR A 200 -5.87 -13.53 11.75
C TYR A 200 -6.60 -12.19 11.82
N ILE A 201 -7.91 -12.24 11.99
CA ILE A 201 -8.73 -11.07 12.31
C ILE A 201 -8.81 -10.97 13.84
N GLU A 202 -8.51 -9.81 14.41
CA GLU A 202 -8.36 -9.64 15.85
C GLU A 202 -9.63 -10.07 16.63
N SER A 203 -10.83 -9.83 16.08
CA SER A 203 -12.08 -10.23 16.70
C SER A 203 -12.32 -11.75 16.77
N ASP A 204 -11.60 -12.53 15.98
CA ASP A 204 -11.84 -13.99 15.89
C ASP A 204 -11.20 -14.73 17.08
N GLY A 205 -10.51 -14.00 17.98
CA GLY A 205 -9.98 -14.54 19.23
C GLY A 205 -8.89 -15.60 19.04
N VAL A 206 -8.23 -15.61 17.87
CA VAL A 206 -7.11 -16.51 17.61
C VAL A 206 -5.99 -16.20 18.59
N PRO A 207 -5.44 -17.18 19.33
CA PRO A 207 -4.35 -16.92 20.25
C PRO A 207 -3.14 -16.37 19.49
N PRO A 208 -2.33 -15.51 20.16
CA PRO A 208 -1.13 -15.00 19.54
C PRO A 208 -0.26 -16.17 19.08
N TYR A 209 0.40 -15.97 17.93
CA TYR A 209 1.32 -16.95 17.35
C TYR A 209 2.34 -17.44 18.40
N SER A 210 2.45 -18.77 18.52
CA SER A 210 3.57 -19.39 19.26
C SER A 210 4.75 -19.57 18.32
N ALA A 211 5.93 -19.14 18.75
CA ALA A 211 7.17 -19.30 17.97
C ALA A 211 7.48 -20.76 17.58
N ASP A 212 6.88 -21.72 18.32
CA ASP A 212 7.03 -23.16 18.08
C ASP A 212 6.01 -23.73 17.07
N ALA A 213 5.03 -22.93 16.62
CA ALA A 213 4.09 -23.38 15.59
C ALA A 213 4.85 -23.38 14.23
N SER A 214 5.19 -24.55 13.75
CA SER A 214 5.72 -24.72 12.40
C SER A 214 4.69 -24.21 11.40
N PRO A 215 5.09 -23.42 10.38
CA PRO A 215 4.17 -23.00 9.33
C PRO A 215 3.55 -24.25 8.70
N ILE A 216 2.23 -24.25 8.56
CA ILE A 216 1.50 -25.31 7.84
C ILE A 216 2.05 -25.25 6.40
N LYS A 217 2.82 -26.27 5.99
CA LYS A 217 3.20 -26.41 4.59
C LYS A 217 1.91 -26.54 3.78
N PRO A 218 1.72 -25.74 2.71
CA PRO A 218 0.64 -26.02 1.78
C PRO A 218 0.75 -27.47 1.34
N GLU A 219 -0.31 -28.24 1.44
CA GLU A 219 -0.35 -29.61 0.95
C GLU A 219 -0.16 -29.53 -0.57
N LEU A 220 0.94 -30.09 -1.06
CA LEU A 220 1.21 -30.14 -2.49
C LEU A 220 0.08 -30.91 -3.18
N PRO A 221 -0.38 -30.47 -4.36
CA PRO A 221 -1.36 -31.20 -5.12
C PRO A 221 -0.91 -32.66 -5.32
N PRO A 222 -1.81 -33.65 -5.30
CA PRO A 222 -1.45 -35.05 -5.47
C PRO A 222 -0.69 -35.24 -6.78
N GLY A 223 0.61 -35.59 -6.70
CA GLY A 223 1.48 -35.84 -7.84
C GLY A 223 2.69 -34.92 -7.98
N GLU A 224 2.80 -33.85 -7.19
CA GLU A 224 4.02 -33.07 -7.14
C GLU A 224 4.92 -33.51 -5.98
N THR A 225 6.13 -33.96 -6.33
CA THR A 225 7.17 -34.32 -5.36
C THR A 225 7.98 -33.06 -4.99
N GLU A 226 8.24 -32.88 -3.70
CA GLU A 226 9.12 -31.83 -3.18
C GLU A 226 10.50 -31.94 -3.89
N VAL A 227 10.85 -30.91 -4.68
CA VAL A 227 12.20 -30.83 -5.28
C VAL A 227 13.16 -30.44 -4.16
N VAL A 228 13.82 -31.42 -3.58
CA VAL A 228 14.92 -31.20 -2.63
C VAL A 228 16.10 -30.65 -3.41
N LEU A 229 16.39 -29.37 -3.30
CA LEU A 229 17.59 -28.78 -3.85
C LEU A 229 18.83 -29.43 -3.18
N PRO A 230 19.83 -29.87 -3.94
CA PRO A 230 21.01 -30.45 -3.36
C PRO A 230 21.78 -29.40 -2.55
N GLY A 231 21.88 -29.59 -1.23
CA GLY A 231 22.65 -28.75 -0.31
C GLY A 231 22.00 -28.42 1.03
N THR A 232 20.73 -28.77 1.25
CA THR A 232 20.05 -28.57 2.54
C THR A 232 19.88 -29.87 3.32
N ALA A 233 21.00 -30.48 3.74
CA ALA A 233 20.93 -31.53 4.75
C ALA A 233 20.74 -30.89 6.14
N PRO A 234 19.78 -31.36 6.97
CA PRO A 234 19.65 -30.87 8.34
C PRO A 234 20.90 -31.22 9.14
N PRO A 235 21.32 -30.41 10.14
CA PRO A 235 22.43 -30.73 11.01
C PRO A 235 22.13 -32.07 11.71
N LYS A 236 23.11 -32.99 11.70
CA LYS A 236 23.02 -34.25 12.44
C LYS A 236 22.96 -33.96 13.96
N PRO A 237 22.24 -34.81 14.71
CA PRO A 237 22.11 -34.68 16.16
C PRO A 237 23.44 -34.80 16.91
#